data_7a4cee15b3405f10a5324db570f43e4d
#
_entry.id   7a4cee15b3405f10a5324db570f43e4d
#
_cell.length_a   1.000
_cell.length_b   1.000
_cell.length_c   1.000
_cell.angle_alpha   90.00
_cell.angle_beta   90.00
_cell.angle_gamma   90.00
#
_symmetry.space_group_name_H-M   'P 1'
#
loop_
_entity.id
_entity.type
_entity.pdbx_description
1 polymer ?
#
loop_
_entity_poly.entity_id
_entity_poly.type
_entity_poly.pdbx_seq_one_letter_code
_entity_poly.pdbx_strand_id
1 'polypeptide(L)'
;MFAVFRCTFFSWLLLGVGVCGNVVYPRLLEARGLDAEKVLYIQDDVVLRLQKTSVLSESFVFSENINGRRVDKIMNGKEIEADMYYDRNRMASVNLKAKNGGVEVKGILGHRLRIAPLDISARTGDGPIPHEIFQVEQRAVIPGNHSVGQEAKSDDNIFYAELKIVADGNHRDAFKSDQELVEYLALSMKLVNIRYEDTSNPRVQFLLTTVEVAENNFTELFYAPDVDCPGRAVKIYMDPVLMINKTAKIYGNSDEDITVFVTSVDLADNFDGTAYNHVMGQAKLGGLCSKGRRVAIVEDVPPTYSLIQIIAHELAHTLGVSHDGDEPLQSIAQKLNSRCTGFSGHLMAPSAHGKNNGHFSNCSIEQMRAFVSTLNESCREVKLKTYHKARAQELPGKILNRTYYCQKKHPNYPRITSEHEDYYKPLCKVLCCADSIYPCFEEPAVDGMPCGHGHEKICFRHRCDKHVDPLKRSQ
;
A
#
# COMPACT_ATOMS: atom_id res chain seq x y z
N MET A 1 22.31 6.74 -32.82
CA MET A 1 23.53 7.04 -32.05
C MET A 1 23.32 8.34 -31.28
N PHE A 2 22.70 8.26 -30.11
CA PHE A 2 22.73 9.26 -29.04
C PHE A 2 22.29 8.53 -27.78
N ALA A 3 23.26 7.98 -27.04
CA ALA A 3 23.07 7.47 -25.69
C ALA A 3 22.89 8.69 -24.78
N VAL A 4 21.68 8.89 -24.26
CA VAL A 4 21.42 9.90 -23.24
C VAL A 4 21.87 9.31 -21.91
N PHE A 5 23.00 9.79 -21.41
CA PHE A 5 23.54 9.53 -20.09
C PHE A 5 22.51 9.87 -19.01
N ARG A 6 21.97 8.87 -18.33
CA ARG A 6 21.08 9.01 -17.18
C ARG A 6 21.74 8.51 -15.90
N CYS A 7 22.80 9.20 -15.51
CA CYS A 7 23.33 9.05 -14.15
C CYS A 7 22.90 10.26 -13.33
N THR A 8 21.76 10.21 -12.67
CA THR A 8 21.35 11.25 -11.75
C THR A 8 22.03 11.08 -10.40
N PHE A 9 22.82 12.11 -10.05
CA PHE A 9 23.46 12.25 -8.75
C PHE A 9 22.42 12.45 -7.65
N PHE A 10 22.29 11.53 -6.70
CA PHE A 10 21.88 11.85 -5.35
C PHE A 10 23.13 11.95 -4.47
N SER A 11 23.88 13.02 -4.66
CA SER A 11 24.87 13.46 -3.68
C SER A 11 24.21 14.56 -2.85
N TRP A 12 24.05 14.31 -1.56
CA TRP A 12 23.69 15.33 -0.58
C TRP A 12 24.85 16.32 -0.46
N LEU A 13 24.92 17.28 -1.35
CA LEU A 13 25.68 18.52 -1.16
C LEU A 13 24.62 19.61 -1.04
N LEU A 14 24.58 20.19 0.15
CA LEU A 14 23.97 21.46 0.50
C LEU A 14 24.48 22.56 -0.45
N LEU A 15 23.85 22.70 -1.60
CA LEU A 15 23.82 23.90 -2.39
C LEU A 15 22.36 24.11 -2.76
N GLY A 16 21.77 25.16 -2.17
CA GLY A 16 20.41 25.59 -2.39
C GLY A 16 20.15 25.91 -3.86
N VAL A 17 19.81 24.89 -4.63
CA VAL A 17 18.99 25.05 -5.81
C VAL A 17 17.57 24.87 -5.30
N GLY A 18 16.91 25.98 -5.01
CA GLY A 18 15.51 26.01 -4.72
C GLY A 18 14.76 25.35 -5.88
N VAL A 19 14.39 24.10 -5.74
CA VAL A 19 13.25 23.55 -6.46
C VAL A 19 12.09 24.40 -5.95
N CYS A 20 11.65 25.38 -6.78
CA CYS A 20 10.51 26.21 -6.48
C CYS A 20 9.29 25.31 -6.58
N GLY A 21 9.03 24.51 -5.54
CA GLY A 21 7.79 23.78 -5.37
C GLY A 21 6.68 24.82 -5.27
N ASN A 22 5.66 24.73 -6.10
CA ASN A 22 4.53 25.64 -6.03
C ASN A 22 3.83 25.43 -4.69
N VAL A 23 3.91 26.43 -3.82
CA VAL A 23 3.18 26.43 -2.55
C VAL A 23 1.72 26.77 -2.85
N VAL A 24 0.84 25.89 -2.41
CA VAL A 24 -0.61 26.03 -2.61
C VAL A 24 -1.34 25.95 -1.27
N TYR A 25 -2.54 26.49 -1.25
CA TYR A 25 -3.44 26.49 -0.09
C TYR A 25 -4.77 25.83 -0.51
N PRO A 26 -4.88 24.50 -0.39
CA PRO A 26 -6.09 23.79 -0.75
C PRO A 26 -7.30 24.27 0.03
N ARG A 27 -8.46 24.31 -0.63
CA ARG A 27 -9.73 24.71 -0.02
C ARG A 27 -10.82 23.73 -0.42
N LEU A 28 -11.62 23.32 0.57
CA LEU A 28 -12.83 22.57 0.32
C LEU A 28 -13.93 23.55 -0.09
N LEU A 29 -14.45 23.40 -1.31
CA LEU A 29 -15.62 24.16 -1.76
C LEU A 29 -16.86 23.44 -1.21
N GLU A 30 -17.80 24.19 -0.63
CA GLU A 30 -19.01 23.63 -0.02
C GLU A 30 -19.83 22.87 -1.08
N ALA A 31 -20.02 21.57 -0.81
CA ALA A 31 -21.01 20.79 -1.50
C ALA A 31 -22.31 20.82 -0.68
N ARG A 32 -23.39 21.28 -1.28
CA ARG A 32 -24.72 21.31 -0.64
C ARG A 32 -25.41 19.96 -0.82
N GLY A 33 -25.59 19.21 0.28
CA GLY A 33 -26.33 17.94 0.31
C GLY A 33 -25.61 16.84 1.10
N LEU A 34 -26.36 15.89 1.67
CA LEU A 34 -25.85 14.80 2.51
C LEU A 34 -24.96 13.79 1.74
N ASP A 35 -25.15 13.67 0.40
CA ASP A 35 -24.38 12.80 -0.49
C ASP A 35 -23.62 13.60 -1.57
N ALA A 36 -23.40 14.91 -1.37
CA ALA A 36 -22.79 15.74 -2.35
C ALA A 36 -21.29 15.44 -2.50
N GLU A 37 -20.83 15.32 -3.75
CA GLU A 37 -19.41 15.23 -4.10
C GLU A 37 -18.67 16.41 -3.45
N LYS A 38 -17.63 16.12 -2.66
CA LYS A 38 -16.76 17.16 -2.13
C LYS A 38 -15.88 17.69 -3.26
N VAL A 39 -15.88 19.01 -3.45
CA VAL A 39 -15.00 19.66 -4.43
C VAL A 39 -13.80 20.24 -3.70
N LEU A 40 -12.62 19.77 -4.01
CA LEU A 40 -11.35 20.26 -3.47
C LEU A 40 -10.65 21.12 -4.52
N TYR A 41 -10.56 22.41 -4.26
CA TYR A 41 -9.77 23.35 -5.05
C TYR A 41 -8.34 23.36 -4.50
N ILE A 42 -7.37 23.13 -5.37
CA ILE A 42 -5.94 23.17 -5.06
C ILE A 42 -5.30 24.38 -5.72
N GLN A 43 -5.48 24.52 -7.03
CA GLN A 43 -5.12 25.66 -7.88
C GLN A 43 -5.98 25.64 -9.16
N ASP A 44 -5.85 26.64 -10.04
CA ASP A 44 -6.80 26.86 -11.15
C ASP A 44 -6.94 25.67 -12.11
N ASP A 45 -5.87 24.94 -12.36
CA ASP A 45 -5.84 23.75 -13.23
C ASP A 45 -6.04 22.43 -12.48
N VAL A 46 -6.06 22.46 -11.15
CA VAL A 46 -6.18 21.29 -10.28
C VAL A 46 -7.35 21.43 -9.32
N VAL A 47 -8.52 21.01 -9.80
CA VAL A 47 -9.75 20.90 -9.00
C VAL A 47 -10.20 19.45 -9.02
N LEU A 48 -10.41 18.86 -7.85
CA LEU A 48 -10.82 17.46 -7.69
C LEU A 48 -12.28 17.36 -7.27
N ARG A 49 -13.00 16.41 -7.88
CA ARG A 49 -14.34 15.97 -7.47
C ARG A 49 -14.21 14.67 -6.69
N LEU A 50 -14.34 14.76 -5.38
CA LEU A 50 -13.93 13.73 -4.48
C LEU A 50 -15.08 12.80 -4.11
N GLN A 51 -14.86 11.50 -4.30
CA GLN A 51 -15.70 10.40 -3.83
C GLN A 51 -14.98 9.63 -2.72
N LYS A 52 -15.73 8.97 -1.85
CA LYS A 52 -15.16 8.14 -0.77
C LYS A 52 -14.43 6.93 -1.31
N THR A 53 -13.26 6.66 -0.76
CA THR A 53 -12.48 5.45 -1.04
C THR A 53 -13.03 4.24 -0.27
N SER A 54 -12.95 3.06 -0.88
CA SER A 54 -13.20 1.78 -0.22
C SER A 54 -12.30 0.72 -0.87
N VAL A 55 -11.20 0.39 -0.21
CA VAL A 55 -10.20 -0.63 -0.65
C VAL A 55 -9.77 -1.53 0.48
N LEU A 56 -9.93 -1.08 1.75
CA LEU A 56 -9.58 -1.87 2.92
C LEU A 56 -10.73 -2.81 3.28
N SER A 57 -10.37 -3.99 3.77
CA SER A 57 -11.35 -4.84 4.42
C SER A 57 -11.89 -4.18 5.69
N GLU A 58 -13.14 -4.43 6.04
CA GLU A 58 -13.73 -3.90 7.28
C GLU A 58 -12.91 -4.31 8.50
N SER A 59 -12.40 -5.51 8.46
CA SER A 59 -11.51 -6.08 9.47
C SER A 59 -10.11 -6.19 8.91
N PHE A 60 -9.44 -5.06 8.86
CA PHE A 60 -8.09 -4.92 8.35
C PHE A 60 -7.05 -5.39 9.38
N VAL A 61 -6.01 -6.08 8.94
CA VAL A 61 -4.92 -6.57 9.80
C VAL A 61 -3.61 -5.84 9.50
N PHE A 62 -3.04 -5.24 10.52
CA PHE A 62 -1.64 -4.80 10.48
C PHE A 62 -0.78 -5.78 11.27
N SER A 63 0.26 -6.32 10.64
CA SER A 63 1.17 -7.30 11.24
C SER A 63 2.58 -6.77 11.31
N GLU A 64 3.25 -7.03 12.41
CA GLU A 64 4.68 -6.75 12.54
C GLU A 64 5.37 -7.91 13.28
N ASN A 65 6.68 -8.04 13.09
CA ASN A 65 7.48 -9.00 13.85
C ASN A 65 8.13 -8.29 15.05
N ILE A 66 7.79 -8.73 16.26
CA ILE A 66 8.35 -8.21 17.48
C ILE A 66 9.12 -9.35 18.19
N ASN A 67 10.44 -9.22 18.27
CA ASN A 67 11.30 -10.23 18.91
C ASN A 67 11.12 -11.66 18.35
N GLY A 68 11.03 -11.78 17.01
CA GLY A 68 10.85 -13.07 16.33
C GLY A 68 9.43 -13.65 16.46
N ARG A 69 8.45 -12.87 16.93
CA ARG A 69 7.05 -13.26 17.01
C ARG A 69 6.18 -12.31 16.19
N ARG A 70 5.35 -12.87 15.33
CA ARG A 70 4.36 -12.11 14.58
C ARG A 70 3.28 -11.60 15.54
N VAL A 71 2.99 -10.30 15.45
CA VAL A 71 1.94 -9.61 16.20
C VAL A 71 0.95 -9.01 15.22
N ASP A 72 -0.29 -9.45 15.29
CA ASP A 72 -1.38 -8.98 14.46
C ASP A 72 -2.23 -7.94 15.22
N LYS A 73 -2.38 -6.74 14.65
CA LYS A 73 -3.26 -5.68 15.14
C LYS A 73 -4.46 -5.58 14.21
N ILE A 74 -5.64 -5.93 14.72
CA ILE A 74 -6.88 -5.80 13.97
C ILE A 74 -7.36 -4.35 14.05
N MET A 75 -7.63 -3.76 12.89
CA MET A 75 -8.06 -2.37 12.74
C MET A 75 -9.38 -2.31 11.96
N ASN A 76 -10.14 -1.26 12.16
CA ASN A 76 -11.33 -1.02 11.37
C ASN A 76 -10.94 -0.29 10.07
N GLY A 77 -11.05 -0.97 8.92
CA GLY A 77 -10.71 -0.38 7.63
C GLY A 77 -11.52 0.87 7.30
N LYS A 78 -12.79 0.92 7.67
CA LYS A 78 -13.65 2.11 7.47
C LYS A 78 -13.18 3.33 8.27
N GLU A 79 -12.64 3.11 9.47
CA GLU A 79 -12.07 4.21 10.28
C GLU A 79 -10.77 4.75 9.66
N ILE A 80 -9.93 3.86 9.12
CA ILE A 80 -8.72 4.27 8.41
C ILE A 80 -9.08 5.07 7.15
N GLU A 81 -10.10 4.63 6.40
CA GLU A 81 -10.57 5.28 5.18
C GLU A 81 -11.45 6.51 5.41
N ALA A 82 -11.71 6.89 6.68
CA ALA A 82 -12.63 7.99 7.00
C ALA A 82 -12.28 9.31 6.31
N ASP A 83 -11.00 9.57 6.09
CA ASP A 83 -10.49 10.78 5.44
C ASP A 83 -9.92 10.53 4.03
N MET A 84 -10.16 9.35 3.45
CA MET A 84 -9.65 8.99 2.13
C MET A 84 -10.68 9.21 1.03
N TYR A 85 -10.24 9.88 -0.03
CA TYR A 85 -11.07 10.25 -1.17
C TYR A 85 -10.32 10.03 -2.48
N TYR A 86 -11.07 9.90 -3.58
CA TYR A 86 -10.49 9.79 -4.92
C TYR A 86 -11.29 10.60 -5.94
N ASP A 87 -10.61 10.98 -7.04
CA ASP A 87 -11.21 11.49 -8.24
C ASP A 87 -10.79 10.59 -9.40
N ARG A 88 -11.75 9.84 -9.95
CA ARG A 88 -11.51 8.89 -11.03
C ARG A 88 -10.99 9.59 -12.29
N ASN A 89 -11.60 10.72 -12.66
CA ASN A 89 -11.30 11.42 -13.91
C ASN A 89 -9.88 12.02 -13.90
N ARG A 90 -9.38 12.37 -12.73
CA ARG A 90 -8.05 12.92 -12.54
C ARG A 90 -7.01 11.86 -12.16
N MET A 91 -7.40 10.61 -11.98
CA MET A 91 -6.52 9.58 -11.40
C MET A 91 -5.88 10.09 -10.10
N ALA A 92 -6.68 10.70 -9.25
CA ALA A 92 -6.25 11.28 -8.00
C ALA A 92 -6.78 10.46 -6.81
N SER A 93 -5.96 10.34 -5.75
CA SER A 93 -6.33 9.69 -4.50
C SER A 93 -5.64 10.41 -3.35
N VAL A 94 -6.42 10.91 -2.40
CA VAL A 94 -5.94 11.80 -1.36
C VAL A 94 -6.51 11.46 0.02
N ASN A 95 -5.70 11.65 1.06
CA ASN A 95 -6.15 11.78 2.43
C ASN A 95 -6.43 13.27 2.70
N LEU A 96 -7.63 13.57 3.20
CA LEU A 96 -8.12 14.95 3.40
C LEU A 96 -8.66 15.09 4.80
N LYS A 97 -7.92 15.77 5.66
CA LYS A 97 -8.29 16.05 7.06
C LYS A 97 -8.68 17.51 7.24
N ALA A 98 -9.89 17.75 7.72
CA ALA A 98 -10.31 19.09 8.13
C ALA A 98 -9.57 19.50 9.40
N LYS A 99 -9.00 20.70 9.43
CA LYS A 99 -8.34 21.30 10.59
C LYS A 99 -8.84 22.75 10.75
N ASN A 100 -8.65 23.31 11.94
CA ASN A 100 -9.07 24.68 12.25
C ASN A 100 -8.55 25.66 11.20
N GLY A 101 -9.46 26.27 10.44
CA GLY A 101 -9.16 27.26 9.42
C GLY A 101 -8.69 26.73 8.04
N GLY A 102 -8.60 25.41 7.83
CA GLY A 102 -8.14 24.87 6.55
C GLY A 102 -8.32 23.37 6.38
N VAL A 103 -7.72 22.84 5.33
CA VAL A 103 -7.68 21.40 5.07
C VAL A 103 -6.23 20.95 4.89
N GLU A 104 -5.89 19.81 5.47
CA GLU A 104 -4.64 19.12 5.26
C GLU A 104 -4.88 18.03 4.21
N VAL A 105 -4.08 18.06 3.14
CA VAL A 105 -4.21 17.15 1.99
C VAL A 105 -2.87 16.45 1.74
N LYS A 106 -2.89 15.13 1.63
CA LYS A 106 -1.72 14.34 1.26
C LYS A 106 -2.11 13.28 0.24
N GLY A 107 -1.33 13.13 -0.82
CA GLY A 107 -1.57 12.06 -1.79
C GLY A 107 -1.23 12.42 -3.23
N ILE A 108 -2.01 11.86 -4.13
CA ILE A 108 -1.79 11.81 -5.57
C ILE A 108 -2.80 12.72 -6.25
N LEU A 109 -2.34 13.65 -7.11
CA LEU A 109 -3.18 14.58 -7.87
C LEU A 109 -3.32 14.21 -9.35
N GLY A 110 -2.79 13.06 -9.73
CA GLY A 110 -2.75 12.56 -11.10
C GLY A 110 -1.47 11.81 -11.39
N HIS A 111 -1.16 11.58 -12.66
CA HIS A 111 -0.04 10.71 -13.04
C HIS A 111 1.31 11.18 -12.50
N ARG A 112 1.58 12.48 -12.47
CA ARG A 112 2.90 13.04 -12.12
C ARG A 112 2.89 13.94 -10.90
N LEU A 113 1.75 14.42 -10.46
CA LEU A 113 1.65 15.40 -9.39
C LEU A 113 1.35 14.73 -8.05
N ARG A 114 2.04 15.17 -7.02
CA ARG A 114 1.83 14.78 -5.62
C ARG A 114 1.62 16.03 -4.79
N ILE A 115 0.93 15.89 -3.68
CA ILE A 115 0.71 16.96 -2.70
C ILE A 115 1.04 16.48 -1.31
N ALA A 116 1.71 17.32 -0.55
CA ALA A 116 1.97 17.09 0.87
C ALA A 116 1.92 18.42 1.64
N PRO A 117 1.48 18.43 2.91
CA PRO A 117 1.54 19.60 3.74
C PRO A 117 2.99 19.96 4.03
N LEU A 118 3.30 21.27 3.99
CA LEU A 118 4.61 21.77 4.40
C LEU A 118 4.72 21.72 5.93
N ASP A 119 5.82 21.14 6.42
CA ASP A 119 6.15 21.07 7.85
C ASP A 119 6.74 22.43 8.30
N ILE A 120 5.87 23.41 8.51
CA ILE A 120 6.30 24.72 9.03
C ILE A 120 6.22 24.66 10.55
N SER A 121 7.35 24.63 11.21
CA SER A 121 7.51 24.53 12.67
C SER A 121 6.93 25.70 13.48
N ALA A 122 6.47 26.76 12.81
CA ALA A 122 5.88 27.96 13.43
C ALA A 122 4.39 28.14 13.08
N ARG A 123 3.58 27.08 13.18
CA ARG A 123 2.12 27.21 13.02
C ARG A 123 1.52 27.85 14.29
N THR A 124 1.49 29.15 14.31
CA THR A 124 0.68 29.90 15.26
C THR A 124 -0.70 30.14 14.68
N GLY A 125 -1.68 29.35 15.11
CA GLY A 125 -3.07 29.72 14.95
C GLY A 125 -3.84 29.14 13.76
N ASP A 126 -5.11 29.45 13.74
CA ASP A 126 -6.11 29.09 12.76
C ASP A 126 -5.84 29.77 11.40
N GLY A 127 -5.71 28.99 10.33
CA GLY A 127 -5.48 29.55 8.98
C GLY A 127 -5.30 28.50 7.91
N PRO A 128 -5.23 28.92 6.62
CA PRO A 128 -5.01 28.01 5.52
C PRO A 128 -3.67 27.28 5.65
N ILE A 129 -3.65 25.98 5.44
CA ILE A 129 -2.46 25.14 5.56
C ILE A 129 -1.69 25.16 4.24
N PRO A 130 -0.40 25.58 4.24
CA PRO A 130 0.42 25.56 3.04
C PRO A 130 0.80 24.12 2.67
N HIS A 131 0.75 23.82 1.38
CA HIS A 131 1.14 22.54 0.80
C HIS A 131 2.14 22.76 -0.33
N GLU A 132 2.98 21.78 -0.54
CA GLU A 132 3.83 21.69 -1.70
C GLU A 132 3.23 20.73 -2.71
N ILE A 133 3.18 21.17 -3.99
CA ILE A 133 2.97 20.30 -5.13
C ILE A 133 4.32 19.99 -5.72
N PHE A 134 4.64 18.70 -5.86
CA PHE A 134 5.86 18.25 -6.49
C PHE A 134 5.57 17.24 -7.61
N GLN A 135 6.47 17.21 -8.58
CA GLN A 135 6.42 16.27 -9.69
C GLN A 135 7.27 15.04 -9.37
N VAL A 136 6.77 13.87 -9.73
CA VAL A 136 7.51 12.63 -9.71
C VAL A 136 7.87 12.23 -11.14
N GLU A 137 9.12 11.87 -11.36
CA GLU A 137 9.54 11.27 -12.61
C GLU A 137 9.05 9.82 -12.64
N GLN A 138 8.32 9.47 -13.70
CA GLN A 138 8.03 8.07 -13.98
C GLN A 138 9.16 7.52 -14.84
N ARG A 139 9.82 6.47 -14.39
CA ARG A 139 10.74 5.72 -15.24
C ARG A 139 9.94 5.27 -16.49
N ALA A 140 10.37 5.75 -17.66
CA ALA A 140 9.93 5.36 -19.01
C ALA A 140 8.40 5.37 -19.30
N VAL A 141 7.69 6.47 -18.99
CA VAL A 141 6.31 6.66 -19.43
C VAL A 141 6.12 8.04 -20.07
N ILE A 142 5.84 8.07 -21.36
CA ILE A 142 5.53 9.31 -22.08
C ILE A 142 4.05 9.69 -21.80
N PRO A 143 3.75 10.95 -21.41
CA PRO A 143 2.36 11.32 -21.07
C PRO A 143 1.46 11.33 -22.29
N GLY A 144 0.34 10.63 -22.18
CA GLY A 144 -0.80 10.77 -23.07
C GLY A 144 -1.92 11.56 -22.40
N ASN A 145 -2.57 12.46 -23.13
CA ASN A 145 -3.82 13.07 -22.69
C ASN A 145 -4.90 11.99 -22.60
N HIS A 146 -5.44 11.77 -21.40
CA HIS A 146 -6.52 10.80 -21.21
C HIS A 146 -7.82 11.33 -21.80
N SER A 147 -8.33 10.61 -22.79
CA SER A 147 -9.76 10.67 -23.14
C SER A 147 -10.49 9.74 -22.15
N VAL A 148 -11.48 10.29 -21.46
CA VAL A 148 -12.38 9.57 -20.56
C VAL A 148 -13.00 8.40 -21.34
N GLY A 149 -12.64 7.16 -20.95
CA GLY A 149 -13.36 5.97 -21.40
C GLY A 149 -14.80 6.02 -20.91
N GLN A 150 -15.72 5.47 -21.71
CA GLN A 150 -17.15 5.44 -21.43
C GLN A 150 -17.40 4.95 -20.00
N GLU A 151 -18.40 5.54 -19.33
CA GLU A 151 -18.91 5.09 -18.03
C GLU A 151 -19.08 3.57 -18.05
N ALA A 152 -18.40 2.90 -17.13
CA ALA A 152 -18.58 1.47 -16.93
C ALA A 152 -20.05 1.23 -16.57
N LYS A 153 -20.77 0.50 -17.40
CA LYS A 153 -22.08 -0.04 -17.04
C LYS A 153 -21.93 -0.78 -15.74
N SER A 154 -22.87 -0.63 -14.81
CA SER A 154 -22.94 -1.37 -13.58
C SER A 154 -22.88 -2.87 -13.91
N ASP A 155 -21.70 -3.45 -13.76
CA ASP A 155 -21.51 -4.90 -13.88
C ASP A 155 -21.66 -5.46 -12.47
N ASP A 156 -22.78 -6.12 -12.20
CA ASP A 156 -23.07 -6.71 -10.89
C ASP A 156 -22.14 -7.91 -10.58
N ASN A 157 -21.33 -8.35 -11.57
CA ASN A 157 -20.40 -9.46 -11.43
C ASN A 157 -18.98 -8.93 -11.15
N ILE A 158 -18.64 -8.82 -9.86
CA ILE A 158 -17.32 -8.40 -9.41
C ILE A 158 -16.59 -9.60 -8.81
N PHE A 159 -15.37 -9.84 -9.26
CA PHE A 159 -14.43 -10.75 -8.62
C PHE A 159 -13.54 -9.97 -7.66
N TYR A 160 -13.69 -10.24 -6.37
CA TYR A 160 -12.83 -9.67 -5.33
C TYR A 160 -11.67 -10.61 -5.06
N ALA A 161 -10.43 -10.10 -5.18
CA ALA A 161 -9.22 -10.80 -4.77
C ALA A 161 -8.70 -10.21 -3.46
N GLU A 162 -8.55 -11.04 -2.43
CA GLU A 162 -8.02 -10.63 -1.13
C GLU A 162 -6.49 -10.50 -1.21
N LEU A 163 -6.01 -9.30 -0.89
CA LEU A 163 -4.62 -8.91 -1.05
C LEU A 163 -3.95 -8.67 0.30
N LYS A 164 -2.76 -9.25 0.45
CA LYS A 164 -1.79 -8.91 1.47
C LYS A 164 -0.63 -8.12 0.87
N ILE A 165 -0.21 -7.05 1.53
CA ILE A 165 1.04 -6.35 1.21
C ILE A 165 2.03 -6.57 2.34
N VAL A 166 3.25 -6.97 1.98
CA VAL A 166 4.38 -7.13 2.90
C VAL A 166 5.41 -6.07 2.54
N ALA A 167 5.63 -5.11 3.41
CA ALA A 167 6.64 -4.05 3.23
C ALA A 167 7.96 -4.46 3.90
N ASP A 168 9.09 -4.24 3.25
CA ASP A 168 10.39 -4.41 3.90
C ASP A 168 10.68 -3.28 4.91
N GLY A 169 11.71 -3.46 5.74
CA GLY A 169 12.09 -2.48 6.75
C GLY A 169 12.44 -1.11 6.15
N ASN A 170 13.16 -1.09 5.03
CA ASN A 170 13.56 0.15 4.37
C ASN A 170 12.34 0.94 3.86
N HIS A 171 11.37 0.25 3.27
CA HIS A 171 10.12 0.87 2.83
C HIS A 171 9.31 1.39 4.03
N ARG A 172 9.21 0.59 5.11
CA ARG A 172 8.52 0.98 6.35
C ARG A 172 9.13 2.23 6.99
N ASP A 173 10.45 2.33 7.02
CA ASP A 173 11.19 3.42 7.68
C ASP A 173 11.02 4.78 6.98
N ALA A 174 10.52 4.81 5.74
CA ALA A 174 10.16 6.04 5.05
C ALA A 174 8.91 6.73 5.63
N PHE A 175 8.16 6.07 6.51
CA PHE A 175 6.92 6.58 7.10
C PHE A 175 7.07 6.83 8.60
N LYS A 176 6.47 7.91 9.10
CA LYS A 176 6.52 8.31 10.52
C LYS A 176 5.74 7.34 11.44
N SER A 177 4.76 6.60 10.89
CA SER A 177 3.92 5.66 11.64
C SER A 177 3.39 4.54 10.75
N ASP A 178 2.93 3.44 11.38
CA ASP A 178 2.25 2.35 10.69
C ASP A 178 0.96 2.80 10.01
N GLN A 179 0.25 3.73 10.63
CA GLN A 179 -0.95 4.30 10.04
C GLN A 179 -0.62 5.05 8.73
N GLU A 180 0.48 5.81 8.69
CA GLU A 180 0.90 6.51 7.48
C GLU A 180 1.28 5.55 6.36
N LEU A 181 1.95 4.45 6.66
CA LEU A 181 2.22 3.37 5.72
C LEU A 181 0.92 2.76 5.16
N VAL A 182 -0.03 2.43 6.05
CA VAL A 182 -1.32 1.86 5.62
C VAL A 182 -2.11 2.84 4.76
N GLU A 183 -2.19 4.12 5.15
CA GLU A 183 -2.82 5.18 4.36
C GLU A 183 -2.17 5.31 2.96
N TYR A 184 -0.85 5.28 2.88
CA TYR A 184 -0.10 5.33 1.63
C TYR A 184 -0.45 4.15 0.71
N LEU A 185 -0.43 2.94 1.24
CA LEU A 185 -0.76 1.74 0.48
C LEU A 185 -2.23 1.70 0.07
N ALA A 186 -3.15 2.14 0.93
CA ALA A 186 -4.58 2.21 0.60
C ALA A 186 -4.88 3.23 -0.52
N LEU A 187 -4.28 4.41 -0.48
CA LEU A 187 -4.39 5.40 -1.57
C LEU A 187 -3.84 4.83 -2.88
N SER A 188 -2.73 4.11 -2.83
CA SER A 188 -2.12 3.45 -3.99
C SER A 188 -3.05 2.38 -4.57
N MET A 189 -3.58 1.50 -3.71
CA MET A 189 -4.47 0.42 -4.13
C MET A 189 -5.79 0.93 -4.71
N LYS A 190 -6.28 2.10 -4.27
CA LYS A 190 -7.44 2.73 -4.92
C LYS A 190 -7.16 3.03 -6.39
N LEU A 191 -5.99 3.59 -6.71
CA LEU A 191 -5.63 3.87 -8.10
C LEU A 191 -5.30 2.60 -8.90
N VAL A 192 -4.79 1.56 -8.27
CA VAL A 192 -4.67 0.23 -8.88
C VAL A 192 -6.07 -0.29 -9.28
N ASN A 193 -7.04 -0.27 -8.35
CA ASN A 193 -8.40 -0.71 -8.62
C ASN A 193 -9.09 0.09 -9.74
N ILE A 194 -8.82 1.39 -9.86
CA ILE A 194 -9.34 2.20 -10.98
C ILE A 194 -8.80 1.69 -12.33
N ARG A 195 -7.54 1.22 -12.42
CA ARG A 195 -7.02 0.60 -13.65
C ARG A 195 -7.74 -0.69 -14.00
N TYR A 196 -8.11 -1.49 -12.99
CA TYR A 196 -8.86 -2.72 -13.16
C TYR A 196 -10.35 -2.51 -13.47
N GLU A 197 -10.87 -1.27 -13.42
CA GLU A 197 -12.20 -0.95 -13.93
C GLU A 197 -12.34 -1.16 -15.45
N ASP A 198 -11.22 -1.28 -16.18
CA ASP A 198 -11.20 -1.68 -17.60
C ASP A 198 -11.65 -3.15 -17.78
N THR A 199 -11.57 -3.98 -16.72
CA THR A 199 -11.97 -5.40 -16.77
C THR A 199 -13.49 -5.56 -16.71
N SER A 200 -14.00 -6.63 -17.33
CA SER A 200 -15.43 -6.93 -17.36
C SER A 200 -15.70 -8.42 -17.48
N ASN A 201 -16.80 -8.89 -16.88
CA ASN A 201 -17.29 -10.26 -16.90
C ASN A 201 -16.26 -11.33 -16.41
N PRO A 202 -15.78 -11.21 -15.16
CA PRO A 202 -16.14 -10.25 -14.13
C PRO A 202 -15.23 -9.01 -14.16
N ARG A 203 -15.67 -7.93 -13.51
CA ARG A 203 -14.79 -6.83 -13.12
C ARG A 203 -13.91 -7.31 -11.96
N VAL A 204 -12.60 -7.10 -12.06
CA VAL A 204 -11.64 -7.47 -11.02
C VAL A 204 -11.45 -6.31 -10.05
N GLN A 205 -11.47 -6.59 -8.76
CA GLN A 205 -11.20 -5.63 -7.71
C GLN A 205 -10.36 -6.27 -6.60
N PHE A 206 -9.33 -5.59 -6.16
CA PHE A 206 -8.49 -6.04 -5.03
C PHE A 206 -8.96 -5.41 -3.73
N LEU A 207 -9.07 -6.24 -2.71
CA LEU A 207 -9.42 -5.86 -1.36
C LEU A 207 -8.19 -6.03 -0.47
N LEU A 208 -7.64 -4.93 0.02
CA LEU A 208 -6.47 -4.95 0.91
C LEU A 208 -6.91 -5.39 2.32
N THR A 209 -6.55 -6.61 2.68
CA THR A 209 -6.94 -7.24 3.95
C THR A 209 -5.85 -7.13 5.00
N THR A 210 -4.59 -7.17 4.58
CA THR A 210 -3.43 -7.24 5.48
C THR A 210 -2.28 -6.39 4.97
N VAL A 211 -1.67 -5.62 5.85
CA VAL A 211 -0.33 -5.06 5.68
C VAL A 211 0.59 -5.65 6.74
N GLU A 212 1.72 -6.19 6.31
CA GLU A 212 2.72 -6.78 7.19
C GLU A 212 4.06 -6.09 6.98
N VAL A 213 4.81 -5.86 8.06
CA VAL A 213 6.21 -5.43 7.99
C VAL A 213 7.10 -6.67 8.10
N ALA A 214 7.91 -6.92 7.07
CA ALA A 214 8.82 -8.05 7.02
C ALA A 214 9.92 -7.94 8.09
N GLU A 215 10.48 -9.07 8.47
CA GLU A 215 11.68 -9.09 9.31
C GLU A 215 12.88 -8.44 8.60
N ASN A 216 13.77 -7.77 9.34
CA ASN A 216 14.91 -7.03 8.79
C ASN A 216 15.89 -7.91 7.98
N ASN A 217 15.90 -9.22 8.19
CA ASN A 217 16.73 -10.19 7.44
C ASN A 217 16.00 -10.83 6.26
N PHE A 218 14.78 -10.38 5.95
CA PHE A 218 13.94 -10.91 4.87
C PHE A 218 14.26 -10.23 3.53
N THR A 219 15.52 -10.27 3.11
CA THR A 219 15.96 -9.67 1.83
C THR A 219 17.04 -10.52 1.17
N GLU A 220 17.07 -10.53 -0.17
CA GLU A 220 18.11 -11.16 -0.98
C GLU A 220 18.91 -10.05 -1.66
N LEU A 221 19.91 -9.52 -0.94
CA LEU A 221 20.70 -8.36 -1.34
C LEU A 221 22.03 -8.77 -1.96
N PHE A 222 22.48 -8.01 -2.96
CA PHE A 222 23.81 -8.08 -3.50
C PHE A 222 24.39 -6.70 -3.78
N TYR A 223 25.71 -6.65 -3.98
CA TYR A 223 26.45 -5.41 -4.23
C TYR A 223 27.08 -5.50 -5.61
N ALA A 224 26.79 -4.55 -6.48
CA ALA A 224 27.33 -4.48 -7.83
C ALA A 224 27.43 -3.05 -8.36
N PRO A 225 28.30 -2.77 -9.36
CA PRO A 225 28.22 -1.57 -10.17
C PRO A 225 26.96 -1.64 -11.06
N ASP A 226 26.35 -0.48 -11.28
CA ASP A 226 25.20 -0.33 -12.17
C ASP A 226 25.66 -0.36 -13.64
N VAL A 227 24.96 -1.11 -14.51
CA VAL A 227 25.28 -1.20 -15.93
C VAL A 227 25.20 0.16 -16.63
N ASP A 228 24.23 0.98 -16.25
CA ASP A 228 24.02 2.32 -16.84
C ASP A 228 25.02 3.36 -16.32
N CYS A 229 25.79 3.03 -15.27
CA CYS A 229 26.77 3.91 -14.65
C CYS A 229 28.12 3.20 -14.38
N PRO A 230 28.79 2.67 -15.41
CA PRO A 230 30.06 1.96 -15.25
C PRO A 230 31.13 2.90 -14.64
N GLY A 231 31.84 2.41 -13.62
CA GLY A 231 32.89 3.16 -12.91
C GLY A 231 32.41 3.99 -11.72
N ARG A 232 31.13 3.90 -11.34
CA ARG A 232 30.60 4.49 -10.08
C ARG A 232 30.70 3.51 -8.91
N ALA A 233 30.43 4.08 -7.73
CA ALA A 233 30.40 3.32 -6.50
C ALA A 233 29.41 2.14 -6.59
N VAL A 234 29.80 1.01 -6.05
CA VAL A 234 28.97 -0.16 -5.86
C VAL A 234 27.72 0.20 -5.08
N LYS A 235 26.56 -0.20 -5.56
CA LYS A 235 25.26 -0.02 -4.89
C LYS A 235 24.73 -1.34 -4.38
N ILE A 236 23.70 -1.23 -3.53
CA ILE A 236 22.94 -2.37 -3.01
C ILE A 236 21.73 -2.56 -3.93
N TYR A 237 21.51 -3.80 -4.36
CA TYR A 237 20.38 -4.23 -5.14
C TYR A 237 19.74 -5.45 -4.51
N MET A 238 18.48 -5.71 -4.85
CA MET A 238 17.78 -6.93 -4.49
C MET A 238 17.62 -7.82 -5.72
N ASP A 239 18.00 -9.08 -5.60
CA ASP A 239 17.81 -10.07 -6.67
C ASP A 239 16.32 -10.46 -6.77
N PRO A 240 15.63 -10.13 -7.89
CA PRO A 240 14.21 -10.38 -8.03
C PRO A 240 13.86 -11.87 -8.07
N VAL A 241 14.70 -12.71 -8.68
CA VAL A 241 14.44 -14.16 -8.80
C VAL A 241 14.59 -14.86 -7.46
N LEU A 242 15.64 -14.54 -6.71
CA LEU A 242 15.84 -15.09 -5.36
C LEU A 242 14.75 -14.58 -4.42
N MET A 243 14.42 -13.29 -4.49
CA MET A 243 13.44 -12.68 -3.60
C MET A 243 12.02 -13.21 -3.83
N ILE A 244 11.57 -13.37 -5.09
CA ILE A 244 10.22 -13.91 -5.33
C ILE A 244 10.11 -15.38 -4.90
N ASN A 245 11.18 -16.16 -5.02
CA ASN A 245 11.20 -17.54 -4.53
C ASN A 245 11.18 -17.61 -3.01
N LYS A 246 11.89 -16.72 -2.32
CA LYS A 246 11.84 -16.57 -0.85
C LYS A 246 10.47 -16.15 -0.38
N THR A 247 9.87 -15.16 -1.02
CA THR A 247 8.50 -14.70 -0.76
C THR A 247 7.50 -15.84 -0.96
N ALA A 248 7.63 -16.61 -2.03
CA ALA A 248 6.78 -17.78 -2.28
C ALA A 248 6.93 -18.88 -1.21
N LYS A 249 8.12 -19.11 -0.70
CA LYS A 249 8.37 -20.09 0.37
C LYS A 249 7.68 -19.71 1.67
N ILE A 250 7.66 -18.42 2.01
CA ILE A 250 7.13 -17.93 3.30
C ILE A 250 5.63 -17.60 3.19
N TYR A 251 5.22 -16.88 2.14
CA TYR A 251 3.88 -16.34 1.99
C TYR A 251 3.02 -17.06 0.95
N GLY A 252 3.60 -17.97 0.16
CA GLY A 252 2.86 -18.68 -0.89
C GLY A 252 1.70 -19.55 -0.41
N ASN A 253 1.60 -19.78 0.91
CA ASN A 253 0.49 -20.49 1.57
C ASN A 253 -0.31 -19.57 2.52
N SER A 254 -0.21 -18.25 2.38
CA SER A 254 -1.03 -17.32 3.16
C SER A 254 -2.54 -17.54 2.87
N ASP A 255 -3.39 -17.04 3.75
CA ASP A 255 -4.85 -17.18 3.60
C ASP A 255 -5.40 -16.28 2.50
N GLU A 256 -4.73 -15.16 2.23
CA GLU A 256 -5.09 -14.22 1.16
C GLU A 256 -4.86 -14.85 -0.23
N ASP A 257 -5.57 -14.34 -1.23
CA ASP A 257 -5.50 -14.85 -2.60
C ASP A 257 -4.19 -14.50 -3.28
N ILE A 258 -3.54 -13.41 -2.84
CA ILE A 258 -2.25 -12.92 -3.34
C ILE A 258 -1.49 -12.17 -2.25
N THR A 259 -0.16 -12.31 -2.22
CA THR A 259 0.75 -11.51 -1.41
C THR A 259 1.68 -10.72 -2.32
N VAL A 260 1.76 -9.40 -2.13
CA VAL A 260 2.70 -8.51 -2.80
C VAL A 260 3.76 -8.05 -1.80
N PHE A 261 5.02 -8.35 -2.10
CA PHE A 261 6.16 -7.82 -1.36
C PHE A 261 6.58 -6.48 -1.96
N VAL A 262 6.71 -5.45 -1.12
CA VAL A 262 7.09 -4.09 -1.53
C VAL A 262 8.43 -3.74 -0.90
N THR A 263 9.35 -3.24 -1.73
CA THR A 263 10.71 -2.85 -1.31
C THR A 263 11.07 -1.46 -1.81
N SER A 264 11.90 -0.74 -1.05
CA SER A 264 12.55 0.50 -1.51
C SER A 264 13.96 0.25 -2.06
N VAL A 265 14.40 -0.99 -2.09
CA VAL A 265 15.67 -1.37 -2.71
C VAL A 265 15.45 -1.61 -4.20
N ASP A 266 16.32 -1.03 -5.04
CA ASP A 266 16.27 -1.25 -6.49
C ASP A 266 16.37 -2.75 -6.80
N LEU A 267 15.46 -3.27 -7.61
CA LEU A 267 15.52 -4.62 -8.13
C LEU A 267 16.49 -4.67 -9.32
N ALA A 268 17.37 -5.66 -9.34
CA ALA A 268 18.29 -5.83 -10.47
C ALA A 268 18.65 -7.30 -10.68
N ASP A 269 18.81 -7.67 -11.94
CA ASP A 269 19.44 -8.93 -12.31
C ASP A 269 20.96 -8.79 -12.15
N ASN A 270 21.60 -9.78 -11.53
CA ASN A 270 23.05 -9.86 -11.42
C ASN A 270 23.61 -10.69 -12.57
N PHE A 271 24.22 -10.06 -13.53
CA PHE A 271 24.89 -10.74 -14.63
C PHE A 271 26.38 -10.40 -14.63
N ASP A 272 27.23 -11.41 -14.45
CA ASP A 272 28.70 -11.28 -14.42
C ASP A 272 29.22 -10.16 -13.48
N GLY A 273 28.59 -10.05 -12.30
CA GLY A 273 28.97 -9.07 -11.29
C GLY A 273 28.52 -7.63 -11.58
N THR A 274 27.68 -7.43 -12.58
CA THR A 274 27.07 -6.13 -12.93
C THR A 274 25.57 -6.18 -12.69
N ALA A 275 25.01 -5.11 -12.11
CA ALA A 275 23.57 -4.99 -11.86
C ALA A 275 22.86 -4.39 -13.08
N TYR A 276 21.82 -5.08 -13.55
CA TYR A 276 20.91 -4.65 -14.60
C TYR A 276 19.55 -4.31 -13.98
N ASN A 277 19.31 -3.04 -13.69
CA ASN A 277 18.16 -2.54 -12.93
C ASN A 277 16.94 -2.19 -13.81
N HIS A 278 16.67 -2.98 -14.84
CA HIS A 278 15.50 -2.78 -15.70
C HIS A 278 14.23 -3.41 -15.15
N VAL A 279 14.37 -4.31 -14.17
CA VAL A 279 13.25 -4.97 -13.49
C VAL A 279 12.76 -4.08 -12.35
N MET A 280 11.48 -3.77 -12.33
CA MET A 280 10.84 -3.01 -11.24
C MET A 280 9.84 -3.86 -10.45
N GLY A 281 9.54 -5.06 -10.94
CA GLY A 281 8.65 -6.01 -10.29
C GLY A 281 8.77 -7.39 -10.92
N GLN A 282 8.23 -8.39 -10.25
CA GLN A 282 8.14 -9.76 -10.75
C GLN A 282 6.96 -10.48 -10.09
N ALA A 283 6.24 -11.28 -10.86
CA ALA A 283 5.14 -12.11 -10.35
C ALA A 283 5.20 -13.54 -10.87
N LYS A 284 4.52 -14.44 -10.19
CA LYS A 284 4.31 -15.81 -10.69
C LYS A 284 3.08 -15.83 -11.61
N LEU A 285 3.28 -16.00 -12.91
CA LEU A 285 2.22 -16.00 -13.92
C LEU A 285 1.12 -17.03 -13.58
N GLY A 286 -0.16 -16.58 -13.49
CA GLY A 286 -1.28 -17.42 -13.08
C GLY A 286 -1.17 -17.91 -11.62
N GLY A 287 -0.51 -17.13 -10.76
CA GLY A 287 -0.25 -17.51 -9.37
C GLY A 287 -1.39 -17.25 -8.41
N LEU A 288 -2.40 -16.44 -8.78
CA LEU A 288 -3.52 -16.09 -7.89
C LEU A 288 -4.18 -17.37 -7.32
N CYS A 289 -4.45 -17.39 -6.03
CA CYS A 289 -4.98 -18.51 -5.26
C CYS A 289 -4.16 -19.83 -5.34
N SER A 290 -3.06 -19.86 -6.06
CA SER A 290 -2.24 -21.05 -6.23
C SER A 290 -1.26 -21.20 -5.07
N LYS A 291 -1.34 -22.31 -4.34
CA LYS A 291 -0.41 -22.60 -3.22
C LYS A 291 1.05 -22.56 -3.70
N GLY A 292 1.91 -21.85 -2.94
CA GLY A 292 3.32 -21.68 -3.27
C GLY A 292 3.59 -20.72 -4.45
N ARG A 293 2.57 -20.15 -5.09
CA ARG A 293 2.71 -19.28 -6.28
C ARG A 293 1.98 -17.94 -6.17
N ARG A 294 1.15 -17.73 -5.15
CA ARG A 294 0.34 -16.51 -4.95
C ARG A 294 1.17 -15.34 -4.44
N VAL A 295 2.23 -14.98 -5.18
CA VAL A 295 3.16 -13.91 -4.79
C VAL A 295 3.58 -13.05 -5.96
N ALA A 296 3.82 -11.77 -5.66
CA ALA A 296 4.50 -10.81 -6.51
C ALA A 296 5.46 -9.98 -5.66
N ILE A 297 6.46 -9.37 -6.30
CA ILE A 297 7.37 -8.39 -5.69
C ILE A 297 7.36 -7.12 -6.52
N VAL A 298 7.47 -5.95 -5.87
CA VAL A 298 7.49 -4.66 -6.55
C VAL A 298 8.43 -3.69 -5.85
N GLU A 299 9.07 -2.85 -6.65
CA GLU A 299 9.87 -1.73 -6.20
C GLU A 299 9.00 -0.49 -5.98
N ASP A 300 9.32 0.29 -4.94
CA ASP A 300 8.71 1.59 -4.70
C ASP A 300 9.71 2.61 -4.15
N VAL A 301 9.50 3.85 -4.49
CA VAL A 301 10.25 4.99 -3.94
C VAL A 301 9.30 5.86 -3.13
N PRO A 302 9.07 5.57 -1.85
CA PRO A 302 8.18 6.38 -1.03
C PRO A 302 8.75 7.79 -0.80
N PRO A 303 7.94 8.85 -0.72
CA PRO A 303 6.48 8.86 -0.81
C PRO A 303 5.96 9.17 -2.23
N THR A 304 6.61 8.70 -3.30
CA THR A 304 6.28 9.07 -4.69
C THR A 304 5.09 8.32 -5.28
N TYR A 305 4.63 7.23 -4.64
CA TYR A 305 3.59 6.33 -5.12
C TYR A 305 3.95 5.68 -6.47
N SER A 306 5.24 5.41 -6.71
CA SER A 306 5.74 4.81 -7.95
C SER A 306 5.25 3.37 -8.15
N LEU A 307 4.97 2.65 -7.05
CA LEU A 307 4.48 1.27 -7.04
C LEU A 307 3.14 1.06 -7.78
N ILE A 308 2.30 2.10 -7.99
CA ILE A 308 0.93 1.94 -8.50
C ILE A 308 0.90 1.23 -9.85
N GLN A 309 1.75 1.65 -10.78
CA GLN A 309 1.78 1.03 -12.11
C GLN A 309 2.39 -0.36 -12.06
N ILE A 310 3.43 -0.53 -11.25
CA ILE A 310 4.13 -1.80 -11.11
C ILE A 310 3.21 -2.84 -10.46
N ILE A 311 2.53 -2.49 -9.34
CA ILE A 311 1.55 -3.38 -8.71
C ILE A 311 0.45 -3.78 -9.70
N ALA A 312 -0.09 -2.82 -10.46
CA ALA A 312 -1.14 -3.14 -11.42
C ALA A 312 -0.65 -4.12 -12.51
N HIS A 313 0.59 -3.98 -12.96
CA HIS A 313 1.24 -4.89 -13.91
C HIS A 313 1.48 -6.29 -13.31
N GLU A 314 2.09 -6.36 -12.13
CA GLU A 314 2.42 -7.64 -11.49
C GLU A 314 1.17 -8.42 -11.05
N LEU A 315 0.14 -7.73 -10.58
CA LEU A 315 -1.15 -8.36 -10.29
C LEU A 315 -1.81 -8.94 -11.54
N ALA A 316 -1.63 -8.32 -12.72
CA ALA A 316 -2.13 -8.88 -13.97
C ALA A 316 -1.42 -10.19 -14.34
N HIS A 317 -0.11 -10.29 -14.12
CA HIS A 317 0.59 -11.55 -14.26
C HIS A 317 0.02 -12.64 -13.33
N THR A 318 -0.29 -12.31 -12.08
CA THR A 318 -0.92 -13.29 -11.18
C THR A 318 -2.30 -13.75 -11.65
N LEU A 319 -3.03 -12.90 -12.38
CA LEU A 319 -4.29 -13.20 -13.06
C LEU A 319 -4.12 -13.88 -14.43
N GLY A 320 -2.92 -14.43 -14.72
CA GLY A 320 -2.64 -15.21 -15.89
C GLY A 320 -2.36 -14.42 -17.17
N VAL A 321 -2.12 -13.11 -17.07
CA VAL A 321 -1.84 -12.23 -18.22
C VAL A 321 -0.35 -12.26 -18.55
N SER A 322 0.00 -12.70 -19.75
CA SER A 322 1.34 -12.54 -20.33
C SER A 322 1.53 -11.11 -20.85
N HIS A 323 2.78 -10.73 -21.16
CA HIS A 323 2.99 -9.44 -21.84
C HIS A 323 2.25 -9.41 -23.18
N ASP A 324 1.80 -8.24 -23.59
CA ASP A 324 1.24 -8.04 -24.93
C ASP A 324 2.29 -8.37 -25.98
N GLY A 325 1.99 -9.32 -26.85
CA GLY A 325 2.91 -9.86 -27.86
C GLY A 325 3.48 -11.23 -27.53
N ASP A 326 3.46 -11.64 -26.27
CA ASP A 326 3.91 -12.96 -25.83
C ASP A 326 2.80 -14.01 -25.96
N GLU A 327 3.19 -15.29 -25.94
CA GLU A 327 2.24 -16.39 -25.90
C GLU A 327 1.47 -16.39 -24.55
N PRO A 328 0.15 -16.60 -24.58
CA PRO A 328 -0.66 -16.61 -23.38
C PRO A 328 -0.37 -17.85 -22.53
N LEU A 329 -0.75 -17.80 -21.24
CA LEU A 329 -0.68 -18.94 -20.34
C LEU A 329 -1.38 -20.17 -20.95
N GLN A 330 -0.68 -21.30 -21.04
CA GLN A 330 -1.14 -22.50 -21.75
C GLN A 330 -2.53 -22.99 -21.28
N SER A 331 -2.84 -22.86 -20.00
CA SER A 331 -4.12 -23.30 -19.44
C SER A 331 -5.35 -22.53 -19.94
N ILE A 332 -5.14 -21.33 -20.49
CA ILE A 332 -6.21 -20.46 -21.02
C ILE A 332 -6.10 -20.24 -22.53
N ALA A 333 -5.00 -20.64 -23.18
CA ALA A 333 -4.71 -20.33 -24.58
C ALA A 333 -5.85 -20.72 -25.54
N GLN A 334 -6.52 -21.84 -25.29
CA GLN A 334 -7.64 -22.32 -26.14
C GLN A 334 -8.95 -21.50 -25.98
N LYS A 335 -9.01 -20.66 -24.94
CA LYS A 335 -10.20 -19.84 -24.65
C LYS A 335 -10.09 -18.42 -25.24
N LEU A 336 -8.96 -18.10 -25.88
CA LEU A 336 -8.64 -16.77 -26.36
C LEU A 336 -8.92 -16.66 -27.85
N ASN A 337 -9.52 -15.52 -28.27
CA ASN A 337 -9.84 -15.24 -29.65
C ASN A 337 -8.86 -14.24 -30.31
N SER A 338 -8.10 -13.50 -29.53
CA SER A 338 -7.26 -12.42 -29.98
C SER A 338 -5.78 -12.64 -29.62
N ARG A 339 -4.88 -12.13 -30.49
CA ARG A 339 -3.45 -12.01 -30.21
C ARG A 339 -3.13 -10.55 -29.94
N CYS A 340 -2.41 -10.28 -28.84
CA CYS A 340 -1.94 -8.96 -28.53
C CYS A 340 -0.71 -8.58 -29.35
N THR A 341 -0.56 -7.30 -29.63
CA THR A 341 0.67 -6.77 -30.23
C THR A 341 1.48 -6.05 -29.16
N GLY A 342 2.78 -6.36 -29.07
CA GLY A 342 3.70 -5.78 -28.10
C GLY A 342 3.93 -4.27 -28.25
N PHE A 343 3.43 -3.65 -29.32
CA PHE A 343 3.63 -2.22 -29.61
C PHE A 343 2.42 -1.35 -29.25
N SER A 344 1.48 -1.90 -28.49
CA SER A 344 0.21 -1.20 -28.17
C SER A 344 0.36 -0.06 -27.17
N GLY A 345 1.43 -0.03 -26.38
CA GLY A 345 1.68 0.94 -25.31
C GLY A 345 0.80 0.77 -24.08
N HIS A 346 -0.01 -0.30 -24.00
CA HIS A 346 -0.82 -0.63 -22.85
C HIS A 346 0.02 -1.08 -21.64
N LEU A 347 -0.63 -1.26 -20.49
CA LEU A 347 0.02 -1.60 -19.23
C LEU A 347 0.85 -2.87 -19.30
N MET A 348 0.39 -3.89 -20.06
CA MET A 348 1.09 -5.16 -20.24
C MET A 348 1.99 -5.21 -21.48
N ALA A 349 2.13 -4.11 -22.22
CA ALA A 349 3.09 -4.06 -23.34
C ALA A 349 4.53 -4.00 -22.79
N PRO A 350 5.53 -4.55 -23.51
CA PRO A 350 6.95 -4.46 -23.13
C PRO A 350 7.43 -3.04 -22.85
N SER A 351 6.76 -2.05 -23.46
CA SER A 351 6.95 -0.63 -23.19
C SER A 351 5.59 0.05 -23.14
N ALA A 352 5.14 0.40 -21.93
CA ALA A 352 3.90 1.14 -21.73
C ALA A 352 4.12 2.62 -22.03
N HIS A 353 3.39 3.17 -23.01
CA HIS A 353 3.54 4.56 -23.46
C HIS A 353 2.29 5.14 -24.12
N GLY A 354 2.29 6.44 -24.32
CA GLY A 354 1.20 7.15 -25.02
C GLY A 354 -0.13 7.13 -24.25
N LYS A 355 -1.23 7.23 -24.98
CA LYS A 355 -2.59 7.31 -24.42
C LYS A 355 -3.08 5.99 -23.78
N ASN A 356 -2.47 4.88 -24.15
CA ASN A 356 -2.85 3.54 -23.67
C ASN A 356 -2.13 3.16 -22.36
N ASN A 357 -1.14 3.98 -21.96
CA ASN A 357 -0.41 3.74 -20.74
C ASN A 357 -1.31 3.82 -19.51
N GLY A 358 -1.23 2.78 -18.68
CA GLY A 358 -2.07 2.63 -17.49
C GLY A 358 -3.44 1.98 -17.76
N HIS A 359 -3.74 1.62 -19.01
CA HIS A 359 -4.90 0.84 -19.43
C HIS A 359 -4.51 -0.57 -19.85
N PHE A 360 -5.41 -1.52 -19.66
CA PHE A 360 -5.24 -2.86 -20.18
C PHE A 360 -5.66 -2.95 -21.66
N SER A 361 -4.95 -3.77 -22.44
CA SER A 361 -5.40 -4.12 -23.78
C SER A 361 -6.62 -5.05 -23.72
N ASN A 362 -7.41 -5.09 -24.78
CA ASN A 362 -8.53 -6.03 -24.87
C ASN A 362 -8.07 -7.49 -24.69
N CYS A 363 -6.89 -7.82 -25.19
CA CYS A 363 -6.28 -9.11 -25.00
C CYS A 363 -5.95 -9.43 -23.53
N SER A 364 -5.35 -8.46 -22.79
CA SER A 364 -5.07 -8.62 -21.37
C SER A 364 -6.38 -8.85 -20.59
N ILE A 365 -7.43 -8.10 -20.92
CA ILE A 365 -8.76 -8.25 -20.30
C ILE A 365 -9.35 -9.65 -20.62
N GLU A 366 -9.22 -10.12 -21.86
CA GLU A 366 -9.67 -11.45 -22.28
C GLU A 366 -8.92 -12.57 -21.53
N GLN A 367 -7.60 -12.45 -21.38
CA GLN A 367 -6.79 -13.39 -20.58
C GLN A 367 -7.22 -13.41 -19.12
N MET A 368 -7.43 -12.25 -18.46
CA MET A 368 -7.94 -12.17 -17.09
C MET A 368 -9.28 -12.87 -16.94
N ARG A 369 -10.23 -12.59 -17.85
CA ARG A 369 -11.54 -13.23 -17.88
C ARG A 369 -11.44 -14.75 -17.99
N ALA A 370 -10.64 -15.21 -18.94
CA ALA A 370 -10.40 -16.64 -19.16
C ALA A 370 -9.78 -17.28 -17.91
N PHE A 371 -8.80 -16.65 -17.28
CA PHE A 371 -8.14 -17.16 -16.09
C PHE A 371 -9.10 -17.22 -14.89
N VAL A 372 -9.82 -16.13 -14.59
CA VAL A 372 -10.78 -16.09 -13.49
C VAL A 372 -11.85 -17.18 -13.68
N SER A 373 -12.25 -17.49 -14.92
CA SER A 373 -13.20 -18.60 -15.17
C SER A 373 -12.68 -19.97 -14.77
N THR A 374 -11.37 -20.15 -14.61
CA THR A 374 -10.74 -21.43 -14.18
C THR A 374 -10.60 -21.55 -12.66
N LEU A 375 -10.77 -20.46 -11.93
CA LEU A 375 -10.61 -20.46 -10.48
C LEU A 375 -11.72 -21.26 -9.80
N ASN A 376 -11.36 -21.97 -8.74
CA ASN A 376 -12.32 -22.73 -7.93
C ASN A 376 -13.18 -21.78 -7.08
N GLU A 377 -14.28 -22.31 -6.54
CA GLU A 377 -15.24 -21.55 -5.72
C GLU A 377 -14.57 -20.95 -4.47
N SER A 378 -13.68 -21.69 -3.82
CA SER A 378 -12.98 -21.22 -2.62
C SER A 378 -12.06 -20.00 -2.86
N CYS A 379 -11.62 -19.76 -4.10
CA CYS A 379 -10.88 -18.57 -4.49
C CYS A 379 -11.82 -17.40 -4.82
N ARG A 380 -13.07 -17.67 -5.19
CA ARG A 380 -14.06 -16.64 -5.54
C ARG A 380 -14.82 -16.12 -4.32
N GLU A 381 -14.81 -16.88 -3.23
CA GLU A 381 -15.42 -16.47 -1.98
C GLU A 381 -14.55 -15.46 -1.26
N VAL A 382 -15.14 -14.32 -0.89
CA VAL A 382 -14.50 -13.33 0.00
C VAL A 382 -14.51 -13.89 1.43
N LYS A 383 -13.34 -14.28 1.94
CA LYS A 383 -13.18 -14.97 3.23
C LYS A 383 -13.17 -14.06 4.44
N LEU A 384 -13.47 -12.78 4.28
CA LEU A 384 -13.40 -11.72 5.32
C LEU A 384 -14.05 -12.12 6.65
N LYS A 385 -15.11 -12.94 6.63
CA LYS A 385 -15.79 -13.41 7.84
C LYS A 385 -15.07 -14.58 8.53
N THR A 386 -14.28 -15.35 7.79
CA THR A 386 -13.56 -16.53 8.32
C THR A 386 -12.17 -16.19 8.83
N TYR A 387 -11.56 -15.10 8.35
CA TYR A 387 -10.23 -14.66 8.75
C TYR A 387 -10.12 -14.37 10.25
N HIS A 388 -11.20 -13.87 10.86
CA HIS A 388 -11.27 -13.63 12.31
C HIS A 388 -11.35 -14.88 13.16
N LYS A 389 -11.82 -16.01 12.61
CA LYS A 389 -12.02 -17.23 13.40
C LYS A 389 -10.72 -17.90 13.81
N ALA A 390 -9.70 -17.87 12.96
CA ALA A 390 -8.45 -18.61 13.21
C ALA A 390 -7.43 -17.84 14.08
N ARG A 391 -7.50 -16.50 14.12
CA ARG A 391 -6.48 -15.66 14.78
C ARG A 391 -6.96 -14.91 16.02
N ALA A 392 -8.21 -15.03 16.43
CA ALA A 392 -8.72 -14.46 17.68
C ALA A 392 -8.00 -14.98 18.94
N GLN A 393 -7.12 -15.99 18.81
CA GLN A 393 -6.42 -16.58 19.93
C GLN A 393 -5.16 -15.83 20.37
N GLU A 394 -4.59 -14.94 19.54
CA GLU A 394 -3.38 -14.18 19.88
C GLU A 394 -3.56 -12.67 19.62
N LEU A 395 -4.35 -12.03 20.46
CA LEU A 395 -4.42 -10.58 20.46
C LEU A 395 -3.07 -9.98 20.84
N PRO A 396 -2.60 -8.91 20.15
CA PRO A 396 -1.26 -8.37 20.31
C PRO A 396 -0.92 -7.99 21.76
N GLY A 397 -1.90 -7.50 22.51
CA GLY A 397 -1.72 -7.11 23.90
C GLY A 397 -1.43 -8.26 24.87
N LYS A 398 -1.65 -9.53 24.48
CA LYS A 398 -1.31 -10.69 25.33
C LYS A 398 0.18 -10.93 25.45
N ILE A 399 0.95 -10.55 24.44
CA ILE A 399 2.39 -10.75 24.36
C ILE A 399 3.19 -9.45 24.55
N LEU A 400 2.53 -8.29 24.47
CA LEU A 400 3.15 -7.00 24.66
C LEU A 400 3.27 -6.64 26.14
N ASN A 401 4.52 -6.47 26.59
CA ASN A 401 4.78 -5.83 27.87
C ASN A 401 4.48 -4.32 27.77
N ARG A 402 3.82 -3.75 28.79
CA ARG A 402 3.41 -2.32 28.81
C ARG A 402 4.61 -1.38 28.74
N THR A 403 5.70 -1.66 29.46
CA THR A 403 6.93 -0.87 29.37
C THR A 403 7.53 -0.91 27.97
N TYR A 404 7.60 -2.08 27.35
CA TYR A 404 8.03 -2.20 25.96
C TYR A 404 7.14 -1.41 25.00
N TYR A 405 5.82 -1.43 25.21
CA TYR A 405 4.88 -0.61 24.46
C TYR A 405 5.19 0.88 24.59
N CYS A 406 5.45 1.37 25.84
CA CYS A 406 5.85 2.75 26.08
C CYS A 406 7.14 3.13 25.34
N GLN A 407 8.14 2.27 25.36
CA GLN A 407 9.42 2.50 24.66
C GLN A 407 9.25 2.60 23.15
N LYS A 408 8.34 1.82 22.57
CA LYS A 408 8.04 1.88 21.13
C LYS A 408 7.23 3.10 20.75
N LYS A 409 6.29 3.52 21.60
CA LYS A 409 5.46 4.71 21.37
C LYS A 409 6.24 6.01 21.51
N HIS A 410 7.23 6.03 22.41
CA HIS A 410 8.01 7.22 22.76
C HIS A 410 9.52 6.97 22.64
N PRO A 411 10.05 6.72 21.43
CA PRO A 411 11.44 6.32 21.22
C PRO A 411 12.46 7.38 21.65
N ASN A 412 12.03 8.63 21.77
CA ASN A 412 12.87 9.73 22.22
C ASN A 412 13.14 9.70 23.74
N TYR A 413 12.51 8.79 24.47
CA TYR A 413 12.67 8.62 25.92
C TYR A 413 13.17 7.21 26.25
N PRO A 414 14.47 6.94 26.20
CA PRO A 414 15.05 5.58 26.28
C PRO A 414 14.79 4.87 27.61
N ARG A 415 14.46 5.62 28.68
CA ARG A 415 14.14 5.07 30.01
C ARG A 415 12.66 5.11 30.35
N ILE A 416 11.79 5.29 29.37
CA ILE A 416 10.35 5.34 29.60
C ILE A 416 9.80 3.99 30.05
N THR A 417 8.97 4.00 31.09
CA THR A 417 8.34 2.83 31.70
C THR A 417 6.83 3.01 31.83
N SER A 418 6.12 1.90 32.04
CA SER A 418 4.70 1.94 32.36
C SER A 418 4.52 2.14 33.87
N GLU A 419 3.78 3.15 34.26
CA GLU A 419 3.54 3.53 35.66
C GLU A 419 2.05 3.41 36.02
N HIS A 420 1.77 3.35 37.34
CA HIS A 420 0.40 3.31 37.90
C HIS A 420 -0.54 2.31 37.23
N GLU A 421 -0.03 1.12 36.92
CA GLU A 421 -0.75 0.11 36.14
C GLU A 421 -2.11 -0.28 36.77
N ASP A 422 -2.21 -0.39 38.09
CA ASP A 422 -3.44 -0.80 38.76
C ASP A 422 -4.60 0.19 38.54
N TYR A 423 -4.28 1.45 38.37
CA TYR A 423 -5.26 2.48 38.06
C TYR A 423 -5.64 2.49 36.59
N TYR A 424 -4.66 2.39 35.68
CA TYR A 424 -4.89 2.56 34.24
C TYR A 424 -5.33 1.26 33.54
N LYS A 425 -4.99 0.07 34.05
CA LYS A 425 -5.42 -1.23 33.49
C LYS A 425 -6.94 -1.33 33.30
N PRO A 426 -7.78 -1.06 34.33
CA PRO A 426 -9.25 -1.17 34.15
C PRO A 426 -9.82 -0.18 33.14
N LEU A 427 -9.13 0.92 32.91
CA LEU A 427 -9.52 1.97 31.93
C LEU A 427 -9.06 1.63 30.50
N CYS A 428 -8.38 0.50 30.30
CA CYS A 428 -7.72 0.16 29.04
C CYS A 428 -6.78 1.26 28.53
N LYS A 429 -6.00 1.80 29.45
CA LYS A 429 -4.96 2.78 29.22
C LYS A 429 -3.60 2.29 29.75
N VAL A 430 -2.55 2.90 29.24
CA VAL A 430 -1.17 2.73 29.70
C VAL A 430 -0.62 4.12 29.98
N LEU A 431 -0.13 4.37 31.17
CA LEU A 431 0.61 5.60 31.48
C LEU A 431 2.09 5.34 31.26
N CYS A 432 2.68 6.00 30.30
CA CYS A 432 4.10 5.93 29.95
C CYS A 432 4.84 7.12 30.54
N CYS A 433 5.71 6.92 31.53
CA CYS A 433 6.48 7.98 32.18
C CYS A 433 7.98 7.83 31.96
N ALA A 434 8.66 8.92 31.63
CA ALA A 434 10.11 8.98 31.61
C ALA A 434 10.64 9.24 33.02
N ASP A 435 11.63 8.43 33.46
CA ASP A 435 12.29 8.56 34.76
C ASP A 435 11.32 8.64 35.98
N SER A 436 10.20 7.91 35.90
CA SER A 436 9.17 7.74 36.97
C SER A 436 8.38 8.99 37.37
N ILE A 437 8.66 10.17 36.81
CA ILE A 437 7.99 11.40 37.21
C ILE A 437 7.50 12.26 36.03
N TYR A 438 8.31 12.59 35.02
CA TYR A 438 7.92 13.47 33.89
C TYR A 438 8.87 13.37 32.68
N PRO A 439 8.39 13.54 31.42
CA PRO A 439 6.96 13.64 31.06
C PRO A 439 6.27 12.28 31.10
N CYS A 440 4.95 12.31 31.39
CA CYS A 440 4.08 11.13 31.31
C CYS A 440 3.06 11.30 30.18
N PHE A 441 2.77 10.21 29.48
CA PHE A 441 1.86 10.13 28.34
C PHE A 441 0.80 9.08 28.60
N GLU A 442 -0.47 9.45 28.50
CA GLU A 442 -1.56 8.47 28.51
C GLU A 442 -1.75 7.90 27.11
N GLU A 443 -1.59 6.59 26.98
CA GLU A 443 -1.78 5.85 25.73
C GLU A 443 -2.94 4.87 25.85
N PRO A 444 -3.71 4.61 24.78
CA PRO A 444 -4.69 3.54 24.77
C PRO A 444 -3.99 2.19 24.87
N ALA A 445 -4.51 1.29 25.71
CA ALA A 445 -4.01 -0.07 25.76
C ALA A 445 -4.32 -0.84 24.47
N VAL A 446 -3.36 -1.66 24.04
CA VAL A 446 -3.52 -2.51 22.86
C VAL A 446 -4.51 -3.64 23.15
N ASP A 447 -5.33 -4.00 22.17
CA ASP A 447 -6.30 -5.10 22.27
C ASP A 447 -5.60 -6.41 22.69
N GLY A 448 -6.12 -7.03 23.75
CA GLY A 448 -5.53 -8.21 24.37
C GLY A 448 -4.68 -7.94 25.62
N MET A 449 -4.33 -6.68 25.93
CA MET A 449 -3.62 -6.39 27.19
C MET A 449 -4.51 -6.72 28.40
N PRO A 450 -3.97 -7.40 29.41
CA PRO A 450 -4.72 -7.67 30.66
C PRO A 450 -5.21 -6.38 31.32
N CYS A 451 -6.48 -6.33 31.75
CA CYS A 451 -7.10 -5.13 32.30
C CYS A 451 -7.84 -5.36 33.62
N GLY A 452 -7.93 -6.58 34.13
CA GLY A 452 -8.59 -6.91 35.39
C GLY A 452 -7.67 -7.57 36.40
N HIS A 453 -8.14 -7.75 37.62
CA HIS A 453 -7.49 -8.62 38.60
C HIS A 453 -7.65 -10.09 38.13
N GLY A 454 -6.54 -10.71 37.74
CA GLY A 454 -6.50 -12.03 37.09
C GLY A 454 -6.51 -11.91 35.54
N HIS A 455 -6.05 -12.98 34.88
CA HIS A 455 -5.87 -13.02 33.42
C HIS A 455 -7.18 -13.20 32.60
N GLU A 456 -8.35 -13.06 33.24
CA GLU A 456 -9.64 -13.31 32.60
C GLU A 456 -10.21 -12.12 31.83
N LYS A 457 -9.75 -10.89 32.15
CA LYS A 457 -10.21 -9.67 31.47
C LYS A 457 -9.11 -9.06 30.64
N ILE A 458 -9.46 -8.68 29.44
CA ILE A 458 -8.55 -8.01 28.50
C ILE A 458 -9.17 -6.72 27.94
N CYS A 459 -8.32 -5.80 27.54
CA CYS A 459 -8.73 -4.65 26.76
C CYS A 459 -9.15 -5.09 25.35
N PHE A 460 -10.33 -4.72 24.95
CA PHE A 460 -10.81 -4.90 23.59
C PHE A 460 -11.64 -3.69 23.18
N ARG A 461 -11.23 -3.01 22.10
CA ARG A 461 -11.85 -1.76 21.63
C ARG A 461 -12.01 -0.72 22.76
N HIS A 462 -10.94 -0.49 23.51
CA HIS A 462 -10.87 0.43 24.65
C HIS A 462 -11.77 0.09 25.85
N ARG A 463 -12.32 -1.12 25.92
CA ARG A 463 -13.13 -1.58 27.04
C ARG A 463 -12.48 -2.78 27.71
N CYS A 464 -12.47 -2.77 29.04
CA CYS A 464 -12.03 -3.91 29.85
C CYS A 464 -13.18 -4.90 30.01
N ASP A 465 -13.13 -6.01 29.31
CA ASP A 465 -14.19 -7.00 29.33
C ASP A 465 -13.62 -8.43 29.43
N LYS A 466 -14.45 -9.39 29.89
CA LYS A 466 -14.08 -10.80 29.77
C LYS A 466 -13.95 -11.12 28.28
N HIS A 467 -12.88 -11.80 27.92
CA HIS A 467 -12.70 -12.30 26.57
C HIS A 467 -13.81 -13.31 26.28
N VAL A 468 -14.92 -12.81 25.73
CA VAL A 468 -15.97 -13.64 25.17
C VAL A 468 -15.53 -13.96 23.76
N ASP A 469 -15.15 -15.23 23.53
CA ASP A 469 -14.95 -15.75 22.19
C ASP A 469 -16.20 -15.39 21.36
N PRO A 470 -16.08 -14.54 20.31
CA PRO A 470 -17.24 -14.12 19.54
C PRO A 470 -18.00 -15.30 18.89
N LEU A 471 -17.42 -16.50 18.90
CA LEU A 471 -18.03 -17.72 18.42
C LEU A 471 -19.04 -18.36 19.40
N LYS A 472 -19.04 -17.96 20.69
CA LYS A 472 -19.97 -18.50 21.70
C LYS A 472 -21.27 -17.73 21.84
N ARG A 473 -21.49 -16.63 21.08
CA ARG A 473 -22.74 -15.86 21.10
C ARG A 473 -23.80 -16.30 20.08
N SER A 474 -23.58 -17.38 19.36
CA SER A 474 -24.56 -17.94 18.41
C SER A 474 -24.92 -19.38 18.76
N GLN A 475 -25.33 -19.63 20.00
CA GLN A 475 -26.17 -20.75 20.39
C GLN A 475 -27.35 -20.25 21.19
#